data_f3420d6f34b27375d480f2d648c702b7
#
_entry.id   f3420d6f34b27375d480f2d648c702b7
#
_cell.length_a   1.000
_cell.length_b   1.000
_cell.length_c   1.000
_cell.angle_alpha   90.00
_cell.angle_beta   90.00
_cell.angle_gamma   90.00
#
_symmetry.space_group_name_H-M   'P 1'
#
loop_
_entity.id
_entity.type
_entity.pdbx_description
1 polymer ?
#
loop_
_entity_poly.entity_id
_entity_poly.type
_entity_poly.pdbx_seq_one_letter_code
_entity_poly.pdbx_strand_id
1 'polypeptide(L)'
;MILRETTMKTALITGATSGIGRATATRFANENINLILCGRRQEELDTLNNELGKLVKIHTLNFDVRSNEHVQKAISSLPEDFKHIDILINNAGNAHGLDPIQTG
;
A
#
# COMPACT_ATOMS: atom_id res chain seq x y z
N MET A 1 -12.87 17.02 22.61
CA MET A 1 -12.55 16.81 22.16
C MET A 1 -12.06 16.71 21.21
N ILE A 2 -11.59 16.62 21.00
CA ILE A 2 -11.20 16.52 20.25
C ILE A 2 -10.66 16.12 19.56
N LEU A 3 -10.38 15.84 19.11
CA LEU A 3 -9.88 15.40 18.49
C LEU A 3 -9.32 15.54 17.62
N ARG A 4 -8.74 15.35 17.32
CA ARG A 4 -8.14 15.35 16.64
C ARG A 4 -7.87 14.95 15.67
N GLU A 5 -7.67 15.29 15.23
CA GLU A 5 -7.45 14.92 14.27
C GLU A 5 -6.81 14.17 13.95
N THR A 6 -7.15 13.62 13.95
CA THR A 6 -6.28 12.59 13.83
C THR A 6 -5.99 12.26 12.47
N THR A 7 -4.81 12.38 12.07
CA THR A 7 -4.38 12.00 10.75
C THR A 7 -4.07 10.53 10.75
N MET A 8 -4.83 9.75 10.03
CA MET A 8 -4.56 8.33 9.93
C MET A 8 -3.29 8.13 9.10
N LYS A 9 -2.50 7.14 9.49
CA LYS A 9 -1.31 6.80 8.73
C LYS A 9 -1.67 6.08 7.47
N THR A 10 -0.78 6.13 6.49
CA THR A 10 -0.94 5.45 5.21
C THR A 10 0.28 4.58 4.96
N ALA A 11 0.02 3.32 4.62
CA ALA A 11 1.07 2.36 4.32
C ALA A 11 0.98 1.93 2.85
N LEU A 12 2.13 1.88 2.19
CA LEU A 12 2.21 1.33 0.85
C LEU A 12 2.84 -0.06 0.95
N ILE A 13 2.17 -1.06 0.40
CA ILE A 13 2.63 -2.45 0.48
C ILE A 13 2.79 -3.00 -0.92
N THR A 14 4.00 -3.38 -1.29
CA THR A 14 4.23 -4.07 -2.56
C THR A 14 4.04 -5.56 -2.34
N GLY A 15 3.66 -6.27 -3.41
CA GLY A 15 3.35 -7.68 -3.28
C GLY A 15 2.20 -7.93 -2.33
N ALA A 16 1.21 -7.04 -2.36
CA ALA A 16 0.13 -7.05 -1.37
C ALA A 16 -0.77 -8.26 -1.46
N THR A 17 -0.80 -8.93 -2.62
CA THR A 17 -1.66 -10.10 -2.80
C THR A 17 -0.97 -11.41 -2.46
N SER A 18 0.32 -11.40 -2.16
CA SER A 18 1.02 -12.61 -1.72
C SER A 18 0.67 -12.91 -0.26
N GLY A 19 1.03 -14.10 0.20
CA GLY A 19 0.65 -14.52 1.55
C GLY A 19 1.06 -13.54 2.62
N ILE A 20 2.34 -13.15 2.65
CA ILE A 20 2.84 -12.24 3.67
C ILE A 20 2.28 -10.83 3.47
N GLY A 21 2.26 -10.36 2.22
CA GLY A 21 1.74 -9.03 1.93
C GLY A 21 0.28 -8.89 2.30
N ARG A 22 -0.51 -9.91 1.99
CA ARG A 22 -1.93 -9.92 2.32
C ARG A 22 -2.14 -9.90 3.83
N ALA A 23 -1.36 -10.71 4.56
CA ALA A 23 -1.47 -10.75 6.00
C ALA A 23 -1.09 -9.40 6.61
N THR A 24 -0.06 -8.76 6.08
CA THR A 24 0.37 -7.44 6.55
C THR A 24 -0.72 -6.41 6.30
N ALA A 25 -1.31 -6.43 5.10
CA ALA A 25 -2.38 -5.49 4.77
C ALA A 25 -3.56 -5.66 5.71
N THR A 26 -3.94 -6.90 5.98
CA THR A 26 -5.05 -7.19 6.88
C THR A 26 -4.77 -6.67 8.28
N ARG A 27 -3.56 -6.90 8.77
CA ARG A 27 -3.19 -6.43 10.09
C ARG A 27 -3.24 -4.91 10.17
N PHE A 28 -2.70 -4.24 9.16
CA PHE A 28 -2.69 -2.78 9.14
C PHE A 28 -4.10 -2.21 9.07
N ALA A 29 -4.97 -2.83 8.26
CA ALA A 29 -6.35 -2.36 8.15
C ALA A 29 -7.06 -2.45 9.50
N ASN A 30 -6.79 -3.52 10.24
CA ASN A 30 -7.39 -3.69 11.55
C ASN A 30 -6.83 -2.70 12.58
N GLU A 31 -5.73 -2.06 12.26
CA GLU A 31 -5.15 -1.02 13.10
C GLU A 31 -5.44 0.37 12.57
N ASN A 32 -6.41 0.48 11.68
CA ASN A 32 -6.88 1.76 11.15
C ASN A 32 -5.82 2.50 10.33
N ILE A 33 -5.00 1.76 9.61
CA ILE A 33 -3.99 2.33 8.72
C ILE A 33 -4.52 2.24 7.30
N ASN A 34 -4.58 3.37 6.61
CA ASN A 34 -5.00 3.40 5.21
C ASN A 34 -3.94 2.74 4.35
N LEU A 35 -4.35 2.15 3.24
CA LEU A 35 -3.48 1.27 2.47
C LEU A 35 -3.38 1.67 1.01
N ILE A 36 -2.16 1.59 0.49
CA ILE A 36 -1.92 1.59 -0.94
C ILE A 36 -1.41 0.19 -1.26
N LEU A 37 -2.22 -0.58 -1.97
CA LEU A 37 -1.92 -1.97 -2.25
C LEU A 37 -1.38 -2.11 -3.65
N CYS A 38 -0.16 -2.60 -3.77
CA CYS A 38 0.52 -2.72 -5.05
C CYS A 38 0.69 -4.17 -5.44
N GLY A 39 0.40 -4.49 -6.69
CA GLY A 39 0.53 -5.85 -7.20
C GLY A 39 0.38 -5.86 -8.70
N ARG A 40 0.54 -7.04 -9.31
CA ARG A 40 0.44 -7.19 -10.75
C ARG A 40 -0.86 -7.80 -11.21
N ARG A 41 -1.69 -8.25 -10.28
CA ARG A 41 -2.95 -8.92 -10.62
C ARG A 41 -4.10 -8.10 -10.11
N GLN A 42 -4.77 -7.42 -11.03
CA GLN A 42 -5.84 -6.51 -10.66
C GLN A 42 -6.96 -7.23 -9.93
N GLU A 43 -7.29 -8.45 -10.35
CA GLU A 43 -8.39 -9.19 -9.72
C GLU A 43 -8.12 -9.45 -8.25
N GLU A 44 -6.88 -9.78 -7.93
CA GLU A 44 -6.52 -10.05 -6.54
C GLU A 44 -6.49 -8.78 -5.71
N LEU A 45 -6.03 -7.69 -6.33
CA LEU A 45 -6.07 -6.39 -5.65
C LEU A 45 -7.50 -5.97 -5.36
N ASP A 46 -8.40 -6.19 -6.32
CA ASP A 46 -9.81 -5.84 -6.14
C ASP A 46 -10.44 -6.66 -5.03
N THR A 47 -10.12 -7.95 -4.96
CA THR A 47 -10.64 -8.81 -3.92
C THR A 47 -10.19 -8.31 -2.54
N LEU A 48 -8.91 -8.00 -2.41
CA LEU A 48 -8.38 -7.52 -1.15
C LEU A 48 -8.97 -6.16 -0.79
N ASN A 49 -9.15 -5.30 -1.79
CA ASN A 49 -9.77 -4.01 -1.59
C ASN A 49 -11.20 -4.16 -1.06
N ASN A 50 -11.95 -5.12 -1.64
CA ASN A 50 -13.32 -5.36 -1.18
C ASN A 50 -13.35 -5.85 0.26
N GLU A 51 -12.38 -6.67 0.63
CA GLU A 51 -12.33 -7.20 1.98
C GLU A 51 -11.95 -6.14 3.01
N LEU A 52 -10.95 -5.34 2.71
CA LEU A 52 -10.38 -4.41 3.67
C LEU A 52 -10.92 -3.00 3.55
N GLY A 53 -11.55 -2.68 2.43
CA GLY A 53 -12.07 -1.34 2.22
C GLY A 53 -13.21 -0.97 3.14
N LYS A 54 -13.75 -1.94 3.85
CA LYS A 54 -14.77 -1.68 4.85
C LYS A 54 -14.17 -1.10 6.13
N LEU A 55 -12.87 -1.26 6.30
CA LEU A 55 -12.18 -0.86 7.51
C LEU A 55 -11.42 0.45 7.35
N VAL A 56 -10.79 0.64 6.20
CA VAL A 56 -9.93 1.80 5.95
C VAL A 56 -10.04 2.21 4.48
N LYS A 57 -9.48 3.37 4.16
CA LYS A 57 -9.40 3.81 2.78
C LYS A 57 -8.30 3.02 2.06
N ILE A 58 -8.58 2.60 0.85
CA ILE A 58 -7.64 1.78 0.08
C ILE A 58 -7.54 2.31 -1.34
N HIS A 59 -6.32 2.37 -1.83
CA HIS A 59 -6.02 2.68 -3.22
C HIS A 59 -5.18 1.54 -3.76
N THR A 60 -5.51 1.04 -4.94
CA THR A 60 -4.75 -0.05 -5.53
C THR A 60 -3.93 0.47 -6.70
N LEU A 61 -2.72 -0.06 -6.85
CA LEU A 61 -1.83 0.26 -7.95
C LEU A 61 -1.37 -1.03 -8.60
N ASN A 62 -1.73 -1.19 -9.86
CA ASN A 62 -1.37 -2.37 -10.62
C ASN A 62 -0.15 -2.04 -11.47
N PHE A 63 1.01 -2.52 -11.08
CA PHE A 63 2.23 -2.26 -11.83
C PHE A 63 3.29 -3.28 -11.47
N ASP A 64 4.35 -3.32 -12.29
CA ASP A 64 5.48 -4.23 -12.07
C ASP A 64 6.53 -3.49 -11.26
N VAL A 65 6.69 -3.88 -9.98
CA VAL A 65 7.65 -3.21 -9.09
C VAL A 65 9.10 -3.39 -9.52
N ARG A 66 9.36 -4.30 -10.46
CA ARG A 66 10.72 -4.47 -10.97
C ARG A 66 11.11 -3.37 -11.95
N SER A 67 10.14 -2.63 -12.45
CA SER A 67 10.38 -1.54 -13.39
C SER A 67 10.40 -0.22 -12.63
N ASN A 68 11.58 0.41 -12.58
CA ASN A 68 11.71 1.69 -11.90
C ASN A 68 10.79 2.73 -12.51
N GLU A 69 10.64 2.69 -13.82
CA GLU A 69 9.77 3.64 -14.50
C GLU A 69 8.31 3.46 -14.09
N HIS A 70 7.86 2.20 -14.00
CA HIS A 70 6.49 1.93 -13.57
C HIS A 70 6.26 2.37 -12.12
N VAL A 71 7.25 2.15 -11.27
CA VAL A 71 7.17 2.56 -9.88
C VAL A 71 7.00 4.07 -9.79
N GLN A 72 7.82 4.82 -10.52
CA GLN A 72 7.77 6.28 -10.48
C GLN A 72 6.43 6.80 -10.98
N LYS A 73 5.92 6.23 -12.06
CA LYS A 73 4.62 6.64 -12.57
C LYS A 73 3.51 6.33 -11.61
N ALA A 74 3.55 5.16 -10.99
CA ALA A 74 2.51 4.76 -10.05
C ALA A 74 2.47 5.70 -8.86
N ILE A 75 3.63 5.99 -8.29
CA ILE A 75 3.70 6.90 -7.14
C ILE A 75 3.22 8.29 -7.53
N SER A 76 3.60 8.77 -8.71
CA SER A 76 3.19 10.09 -9.16
C SER A 76 1.70 10.20 -9.40
N SER A 77 1.04 9.07 -9.64
CA SER A 77 -0.39 9.07 -9.94
C SER A 77 -1.27 9.02 -8.71
N LEU A 78 -0.68 8.93 -7.52
CA LEU A 78 -1.47 8.78 -6.29
C LEU A 78 -2.39 9.98 -6.08
N PRO A 79 -3.65 9.73 -5.69
CA PRO A 79 -4.54 10.82 -5.36
C PRO A 79 -4.07 11.53 -4.09
N GLU A 80 -4.60 12.73 -3.91
CA GLU A 80 -4.17 13.59 -2.81
C GLU A 80 -4.24 12.89 -1.46
N ASP A 81 -5.29 12.11 -1.24
CA ASP A 81 -5.48 11.43 0.05
C ASP A 81 -4.40 10.41 0.35
N PHE A 82 -3.64 9.99 -0.66
CA PHE A 82 -2.65 8.94 -0.50
C PHE A 82 -1.22 9.39 -0.79
N LYS A 83 -1.02 10.68 -1.00
CA LYS A 83 0.32 11.17 -1.35
C LYS A 83 1.30 11.12 -0.21
N HIS A 84 0.83 11.22 1.01
CA HIS A 84 1.69 11.17 2.17
C HIS A 84 1.78 9.73 2.67
N ILE A 85 2.89 9.08 2.41
CA ILE A 85 3.10 7.69 2.78
C ILE A 85 3.95 7.65 4.05
N ASP A 86 3.39 7.09 5.11
CA ASP A 86 4.08 6.99 6.40
C ASP A 86 4.88 5.71 6.55
N ILE A 87 4.42 4.64 5.91
CA ILE A 87 5.01 3.32 6.07
C ILE A 87 5.18 2.69 4.71
N LEU A 88 6.35 2.15 4.45
CA LEU A 88 6.62 1.45 3.20
C LEU A 88 7.01 0.02 3.50
N ILE A 89 6.21 -0.91 3.02
CA ILE A 89 6.49 -2.34 3.16
C ILE A 89 6.84 -2.89 1.78
N ASN A 90 8.10 -3.17 1.58
CA ASN A 90 8.57 -3.68 0.30
C ASN A 90 8.60 -5.21 0.33
N ASN A 91 7.42 -5.79 0.25
CA ASN A 91 7.27 -7.23 0.34
C ASN A 91 7.62 -7.95 -0.96
N ALA A 92 7.62 -7.24 -2.08
CA ALA A 92 7.95 -7.84 -3.36
C ALA A 92 9.44 -8.21 -3.46
N GLY A 93 10.28 -7.64 -2.61
CA GLY A 93 11.65 -8.09 -2.45
C GLY A 93 12.67 -7.52 -3.41
N ASN A 94 12.29 -7.11 -4.60
CA ASN A 94 13.25 -6.58 -5.57
C ASN A 94 12.67 -5.39 -6.30
N ALA A 95 11.99 -4.52 -5.56
CA ALA A 95 11.45 -3.29 -6.12
C ALA A 95 12.56 -2.27 -6.22
N HIS A 96 12.89 -1.90 -7.45
CA HIS A 96 13.84 -0.83 -7.69
C HIS A 96 13.08 0.48 -7.61
N GLY A 97 13.67 1.49 -7.04
CA GLY A 97 13.02 2.78 -6.91
C GLY A 97 12.20 2.94 -5.65
N LEU A 98 12.09 1.88 -4.85
CA LEU A 98 11.49 1.94 -3.52
C LEU A 98 12.56 1.51 -2.54
N ASP A 99 12.98 2.40 -1.68
CA ASP A 99 14.00 2.04 -0.69
C ASP A 99 13.37 1.20 0.41
N PRO A 100 14.03 0.12 0.82
CA PRO A 100 13.54 -0.62 1.96
C PRO A 100 13.60 0.24 3.20
N ILE A 101 12.70 0.03 4.00
CA ILE A 101 12.74 0.75 5.25
C ILE A 101 13.80 0.14 6.11
N GLN A 102 14.23 -0.02 6.04
CA GLN A 102 15.05 -0.59 6.62
C GLN A 102 15.81 -0.57 6.77
N THR A 103 15.94 -0.63 6.71
CA THR A 103 16.49 -0.98 6.77
C THR A 103 17.02 -1.50 7.40
N GLY A 104 17.00 -1.61 7.69
CA GLY A 104 17.36 -2.11 8.31
C GLY A 104 17.34 -2.39 8.63
#